data_975877b81958a8a5d6adad7806db40cb
#
_entry.id   975877b81958a8a5d6adad7806db40cb
#
_cell.length_a   1.000
_cell.length_b   1.000
_cell.length_c   1.000
_cell.angle_alpha   90.00
_cell.angle_beta   90.00
_cell.angle_gamma   90.00
#
_symmetry.space_group_name_H-M   'P 1'
#
loop_
_entity.id
_entity.type
_entity.pdbx_description
1 polymer ?
#
loop_
_entity_poly.entity_id
_entity_poly.type
_entity_poly.pdbx_seq_one_letter_code
_entity_poly.pdbx_strand_id
1 'polypeptide(L)'
;MEKSCTIQDVFERFYPSYEKRNSPPAHHRKTAYHIMNCKTGAFGVNISVCEDCGCISIHNNSCRSRCCPMCQEFPKEKWIDAQKENVLDAPYYHVVFTVPEELNSIIYSNQKLLYDALYHAASSTLDELAKDSKYLGADIGYICILHTWGSAMNYHPHIHTIVLGGGLDKDSKWKDTGGKFFLPYGVIAKVFRGKYLCELKSLWNDSKLEFHGTAEKYQNHYCFKELLDECYKKDWVAYCKETFNGAQSVINYLGKYTHRIAISNHRIKSMTEATVTYAVKDYKNKGQWKEKTVPGEEFIRRFLMHVPPKRFVRIRHYGLLSCRNKSKKMTHCRNLLGCKKYISALKNRSATEMIKLLYNIDVCRCSSCGGKMVPHLPDKHTPSVLAHMRC
;
A
#
# COMPACT_ATOMS: atom_id res chain seq x y z
N MET A 1 8.81 -3.11 31.31
CA MET A 1 9.10 -2.97 29.86
C MET A 1 8.75 -1.55 29.46
N GLU A 2 9.71 -0.76 29.00
CA GLU A 2 9.44 0.57 28.46
C GLU A 2 8.44 0.47 27.31
N LYS A 3 7.40 1.29 27.35
CA LYS A 3 6.38 1.35 26.31
C LYS A 3 7.05 1.76 25.01
N SER A 4 7.11 0.87 24.01
CA SER A 4 7.70 1.20 22.72
C SER A 4 6.96 2.36 22.08
N CYS A 5 7.68 3.40 21.69
CA CYS A 5 7.14 4.57 21.00
C CYS A 5 6.48 4.17 19.67
N THR A 6 5.30 4.67 19.41
CA THR A 6 4.51 4.39 18.22
C THR A 6 4.41 5.63 17.31
N ILE A 7 3.96 5.41 16.08
CA ILE A 7 3.64 6.52 15.16
C ILE A 7 2.51 7.38 15.72
N GLN A 8 1.58 6.79 16.49
CA GLN A 8 0.52 7.53 17.16
C GLN A 8 1.11 8.52 18.17
N ASP A 9 2.02 8.08 19.04
CA ASP A 9 2.69 8.95 20.02
C ASP A 9 3.45 10.10 19.33
N VAL A 10 4.10 9.82 18.17
CA VAL A 10 4.77 10.86 17.36
C VAL A 10 3.76 11.89 16.83
N PHE A 11 2.61 11.44 16.33
CA PHE A 11 1.57 12.35 15.83
C PHE A 11 0.94 13.16 16.97
N GLU A 12 0.62 12.55 18.11
CA GLU A 12 0.07 13.25 19.27
C GLU A 12 0.99 14.38 19.75
N ARG A 13 2.31 14.14 19.72
CA ARG A 13 3.29 15.13 20.19
C ARG A 13 3.55 16.24 19.17
N PHE A 14 3.79 15.93 17.92
CA PHE A 14 4.33 16.89 16.93
C PHE A 14 3.32 17.43 15.93
N TYR A 15 2.18 16.74 15.73
CA TYR A 15 1.21 17.19 14.73
C TYR A 15 0.54 18.52 15.07
N PRO A 16 0.20 18.85 16.32
CA PRO A 16 -0.44 20.14 16.64
C PRO A 16 0.41 21.36 16.25
N SER A 17 1.72 21.31 16.51
CA SER A 17 2.64 22.37 16.09
C SER A 17 2.85 22.41 14.58
N TYR A 18 2.96 21.24 13.95
CA TYR A 18 3.04 21.11 12.49
C TYR A 18 1.81 21.70 11.80
N GLU A 19 0.59 21.36 12.24
CA GLU A 19 -0.65 21.85 11.68
C GLU A 19 -0.77 23.37 11.74
N LYS A 20 -0.42 23.96 12.91
CA LYS A 20 -0.43 25.40 13.13
C LYS A 20 0.50 26.16 12.16
N ARG A 21 1.67 25.59 11.85
CA ARG A 21 2.68 26.23 11.00
C ARG A 21 2.46 26.01 9.52
N ASN A 22 1.92 24.86 9.11
CA ASN A 22 1.93 24.44 7.72
C ASN A 22 0.54 24.41 7.05
N SER A 23 -0.54 24.56 7.80
CA SER A 23 -1.93 24.53 7.31
C SER A 23 -2.20 23.38 6.32
N PRO A 24 -1.97 22.11 6.72
CA PRO A 24 -2.03 20.99 5.78
C PRO A 24 -3.43 20.80 5.17
N PRO A 25 -3.54 20.21 3.96
CA PRO A 25 -4.81 20.00 3.30
C PRO A 25 -5.74 19.05 4.09
N ALA A 26 -7.05 19.16 3.85
CA ALA A 26 -8.08 18.46 4.63
C ALA A 26 -7.89 16.95 4.74
N HIS A 27 -7.40 16.28 3.68
CA HIS A 27 -7.16 14.83 3.73
C HIS A 27 -5.96 14.45 4.60
N HIS A 28 -4.94 15.32 4.75
CA HIS A 28 -3.85 15.16 5.70
C HIS A 28 -4.35 15.35 7.13
N ARG A 29 -5.12 16.44 7.40
CA ARG A 29 -5.74 16.68 8.72
C ARG A 29 -6.61 15.50 9.16
N LYS A 30 -7.46 15.00 8.25
CA LYS A 30 -8.28 13.81 8.53
C LYS A 30 -7.42 12.58 8.85
N THR A 31 -6.32 12.38 8.14
CA THR A 31 -5.43 11.23 8.39
C THR A 31 -4.73 11.35 9.74
N ALA A 32 -4.22 12.53 10.09
CA ALA A 32 -3.61 12.80 11.39
C ALA A 32 -4.61 12.57 12.53
N TYR A 33 -5.82 13.13 12.43
CA TYR A 33 -6.89 12.88 13.41
C TYR A 33 -7.18 11.38 13.58
N HIS A 34 -7.28 10.62 12.50
CA HIS A 34 -7.51 9.18 12.55
C HIS A 34 -6.35 8.41 13.20
N ILE A 35 -5.10 8.84 13.01
CA ILE A 35 -3.94 8.21 13.65
C ILE A 35 -3.93 8.50 15.15
N MET A 36 -4.04 9.76 15.55
CA MET A 36 -4.01 10.19 16.94
C MET A 36 -5.16 9.57 17.77
N ASN A 37 -6.32 9.41 17.17
CA ASN A 37 -7.52 8.92 17.87
C ASN A 37 -7.81 7.42 17.67
N CYS A 38 -6.93 6.68 17.00
CA CYS A 38 -7.16 5.25 16.72
C CYS A 38 -7.03 4.41 17.99
N LYS A 39 -8.09 3.68 18.33
CA LYS A 39 -8.16 2.83 19.55
C LYS A 39 -8.06 3.61 20.88
N THR A 40 -8.48 4.88 20.90
CA THR A 40 -8.53 5.71 22.12
C THR A 40 -9.95 5.82 22.70
N GLY A 41 -10.96 5.27 22.04
CA GLY A 41 -12.38 5.47 22.37
C GLY A 41 -13.07 6.52 21.51
N ALA A 42 -12.35 7.41 20.83
CA ALA A 42 -12.91 8.48 20.00
C ALA A 42 -13.79 7.97 18.83
N PHE A 43 -13.61 6.72 18.41
CA PHE A 43 -14.44 6.06 17.39
C PHE A 43 -15.48 5.09 17.99
N GLY A 44 -15.79 5.26 19.29
CA GLY A 44 -16.68 4.42 20.06
C GLY A 44 -15.96 3.25 20.72
N VAL A 45 -16.69 2.57 21.61
CA VAL A 45 -16.22 1.42 22.38
C VAL A 45 -17.19 0.25 22.21
N ASN A 46 -16.69 -0.97 22.34
CA ASN A 46 -17.47 -2.16 22.53
C ASN A 46 -17.29 -2.63 23.97
N ILE A 47 -18.39 -2.78 24.69
CA ILE A 47 -18.39 -3.27 26.05
C ILE A 47 -19.00 -4.67 26.02
N SER A 48 -18.37 -5.62 26.70
CA SER A 48 -18.89 -6.97 26.88
C SER A 48 -18.81 -7.35 28.35
N VAL A 49 -19.79 -8.10 28.84
CA VAL A 49 -19.88 -8.55 30.23
C VAL A 49 -19.93 -10.08 30.24
N CYS A 50 -19.23 -10.68 31.18
CA CYS A 50 -19.27 -12.12 31.39
C CYS A 50 -20.57 -12.51 32.09
N GLU A 51 -21.33 -13.48 31.55
CA GLU A 51 -22.56 -13.97 32.14
C GLU A 51 -22.34 -14.69 33.49
N ASP A 52 -21.15 -15.30 33.67
CA ASP A 52 -20.85 -16.13 34.84
C ASP A 52 -20.25 -15.33 36.02
N CYS A 53 -19.28 -14.44 35.74
CA CYS A 53 -18.52 -13.75 36.79
C CYS A 53 -18.68 -12.23 36.78
N GLY A 54 -19.46 -11.66 35.85
CA GLY A 54 -19.67 -10.22 35.75
C GLY A 54 -18.45 -9.41 35.26
N CYS A 55 -17.35 -10.05 34.88
CA CYS A 55 -16.15 -9.38 34.39
C CYS A 55 -16.48 -8.53 33.16
N ILE A 56 -16.06 -7.26 33.16
CA ILE A 56 -16.31 -6.31 32.08
C ILE A 56 -15.06 -6.21 31.18
N SER A 57 -15.25 -6.29 29.89
CA SER A 57 -14.21 -6.06 28.89
C SER A 57 -14.58 -4.89 27.98
N ILE A 58 -13.67 -3.92 27.86
CA ILE A 58 -13.84 -2.71 27.06
C ILE A 58 -12.82 -2.71 25.91
N HIS A 59 -13.31 -2.62 24.69
CA HIS A 59 -12.50 -2.58 23.49
C HIS A 59 -12.75 -1.30 22.70
N ASN A 60 -11.75 -0.46 22.58
CA ASN A 60 -11.80 0.76 21.80
C ASN A 60 -11.80 0.47 20.29
N ASN A 61 -12.74 1.08 19.56
CA ASN A 61 -12.86 0.93 18.13
C ASN A 61 -11.65 1.54 17.37
N SER A 62 -11.28 0.89 16.27
CA SER A 62 -10.27 1.40 15.36
C SER A 62 -10.84 2.44 14.40
N CYS A 63 -9.99 3.37 13.94
CA CYS A 63 -10.40 4.43 12.99
C CYS A 63 -10.71 3.93 11.56
N ARG A 64 -10.39 2.67 11.23
CA ARG A 64 -10.55 2.03 9.91
C ARG A 64 -9.92 2.80 8.73
N SER A 65 -9.07 3.78 9.01
CA SER A 65 -8.38 4.54 7.97
C SER A 65 -7.31 3.68 7.29
N ARG A 66 -7.31 3.68 5.94
CA ARG A 66 -6.29 2.96 5.15
C ARG A 66 -4.86 3.50 5.33
N CYS A 67 -4.72 4.67 5.96
CA CYS A 67 -3.45 5.32 6.22
C CYS A 67 -2.97 5.15 7.67
N CYS A 68 -3.78 4.54 8.54
CA CYS A 68 -3.45 4.36 9.94
C CYS A 68 -2.59 3.10 10.15
N PRO A 69 -1.36 3.23 10.67
CA PRO A 69 -0.50 2.06 10.91
C PRO A 69 -0.97 1.20 12.09
N MET A 70 -1.89 1.70 12.93
CA MET A 70 -2.35 1.03 14.14
C MET A 70 -3.43 -0.04 13.87
N CYS A 71 -4.18 0.07 12.78
CA CYS A 71 -5.33 -0.80 12.52
C CYS A 71 -5.33 -1.50 11.16
N GLN A 72 -4.23 -1.43 10.39
CA GLN A 72 -4.17 -2.04 9.05
C GLN A 72 -3.80 -3.54 9.04
N GLU A 73 -3.42 -4.12 10.18
CA GLU A 73 -3.05 -5.55 10.26
C GLU A 73 -4.20 -6.45 9.80
N PHE A 74 -5.38 -6.24 10.36
CA PHE A 74 -6.54 -7.06 10.08
C PHE A 74 -7.07 -6.95 8.64
N PRO A 75 -7.25 -5.74 8.06
CA PRO A 75 -7.56 -5.58 6.65
C PRO A 75 -6.50 -6.21 5.72
N LYS A 76 -5.23 -6.19 6.12
CA LYS A 76 -4.13 -6.82 5.38
C LYS A 76 -4.33 -8.33 5.29
N GLU A 77 -4.55 -9.00 6.43
CA GLU A 77 -4.74 -10.46 6.46
C GLU A 77 -5.96 -10.89 5.64
N LYS A 78 -7.08 -10.17 5.78
CA LYS A 78 -8.29 -10.42 4.98
C LYS A 78 -8.03 -10.25 3.48
N TRP A 79 -7.30 -9.22 3.11
CA TRP A 79 -6.95 -8.97 1.71
C TRP A 79 -6.00 -10.05 1.17
N ILE A 80 -4.98 -10.46 1.95
CA ILE A 80 -4.05 -11.54 1.60
C ILE A 80 -4.81 -12.82 1.34
N ASP A 81 -5.69 -13.21 2.24
CA ASP A 81 -6.47 -14.43 2.12
C ASP A 81 -7.38 -14.41 0.87
N ALA A 82 -8.01 -13.28 0.59
CA ALA A 82 -8.80 -13.10 -0.64
C ALA A 82 -7.94 -13.17 -1.92
N GLN A 83 -6.67 -12.73 -1.88
CA GLN A 83 -5.78 -12.83 -3.05
C GLN A 83 -5.32 -14.26 -3.32
N LYS A 84 -5.31 -15.17 -2.34
CA LYS A 84 -5.02 -16.59 -2.55
C LYS A 84 -5.97 -17.23 -3.57
N GLU A 85 -7.23 -16.77 -3.63
CA GLU A 85 -8.17 -17.21 -4.66
C GLU A 85 -7.73 -16.84 -6.09
N ASN A 86 -6.83 -15.87 -6.26
CA ASN A 86 -6.38 -15.37 -7.55
C ASN A 86 -4.98 -15.86 -7.94
N VAL A 87 -4.38 -16.71 -7.13
CA VAL A 87 -3.07 -17.28 -7.43
C VAL A 87 -3.24 -18.57 -8.23
N LEU A 88 -2.40 -18.73 -9.26
CA LEU A 88 -2.25 -19.93 -10.08
C LEU A 88 -0.95 -20.64 -9.69
N ASP A 89 -0.87 -21.93 -9.92
CA ASP A 89 0.37 -22.70 -9.77
C ASP A 89 1.27 -22.48 -10.99
N ALA A 90 1.91 -21.33 -11.02
CA ALA A 90 2.80 -20.90 -12.08
C ALA A 90 3.87 -19.95 -11.49
N PRO A 91 4.99 -19.72 -12.18
CA PRO A 91 5.99 -18.75 -11.76
C PRO A 91 5.40 -17.33 -11.63
N TYR A 92 5.98 -16.53 -10.75
CA TYR A 92 5.65 -15.10 -10.63
C TYR A 92 6.93 -14.29 -10.61
N TYR A 93 6.85 -13.10 -11.18
CA TYR A 93 7.96 -12.16 -11.27
C TYR A 93 7.60 -10.84 -10.62
N HIS A 94 8.58 -10.24 -9.95
CA HIS A 94 8.45 -8.93 -9.36
C HIS A 94 9.13 -7.90 -10.26
N VAL A 95 8.34 -7.00 -10.82
CA VAL A 95 8.82 -5.89 -11.65
C VAL A 95 8.55 -4.58 -10.93
N VAL A 96 9.54 -3.70 -10.86
CA VAL A 96 9.40 -2.37 -10.27
C VAL A 96 9.62 -1.32 -11.34
N PHE A 97 8.67 -0.41 -11.49
CA PHE A 97 8.73 0.74 -12.37
C PHE A 97 8.99 2.00 -11.56
N THR A 98 10.13 2.64 -11.77
CA THR A 98 10.55 3.81 -11.01
C THR A 98 10.74 5.01 -11.94
N VAL A 99 10.24 6.17 -11.53
CA VAL A 99 10.46 7.44 -12.23
C VAL A 99 11.68 8.17 -11.64
N PRO A 100 12.41 8.97 -12.44
CA PRO A 100 13.51 9.80 -11.95
C PRO A 100 13.06 10.81 -10.89
N GLU A 101 13.96 11.13 -9.96
CA GLU A 101 13.67 12.05 -8.86
C GLU A 101 13.40 13.49 -9.32
N GLU A 102 13.89 13.88 -10.48
CA GLU A 102 13.68 15.18 -11.10
C GLU A 102 12.18 15.46 -11.35
N LEU A 103 11.39 14.42 -11.57
CA LEU A 103 9.95 14.50 -11.75
C LEU A 103 9.16 14.64 -10.44
N ASN A 104 9.81 14.46 -9.29
CA ASN A 104 9.13 14.39 -8.00
C ASN A 104 8.30 15.63 -7.69
N SER A 105 8.78 16.84 -8.01
CA SER A 105 8.07 18.09 -7.73
C SER A 105 6.78 18.23 -8.55
N ILE A 106 6.83 17.89 -9.84
CA ILE A 106 5.64 17.90 -10.70
C ILE A 106 4.67 16.80 -10.28
N ILE A 107 5.17 15.61 -9.98
CA ILE A 107 4.32 14.49 -9.55
C ILE A 107 3.63 14.83 -8.21
N TYR A 108 4.32 15.47 -7.29
CA TYR A 108 3.74 15.86 -6.01
C TYR A 108 2.64 16.91 -6.14
N SER A 109 2.80 17.88 -7.04
CA SER A 109 1.78 18.86 -7.37
C SER A 109 0.55 18.23 -8.06
N ASN A 110 0.73 17.10 -8.77
CA ASN A 110 -0.28 16.46 -9.61
C ASN A 110 -0.51 14.99 -9.24
N GLN A 111 -0.51 14.65 -7.96
CA GLN A 111 -0.45 13.27 -7.48
C GLN A 111 -1.44 12.33 -8.18
N LYS A 112 -2.73 12.68 -8.21
CA LYS A 112 -3.75 11.78 -8.79
C LYS A 112 -3.50 11.55 -10.28
N LEU A 113 -3.27 12.62 -11.02
CA LEU A 113 -3.10 12.59 -12.48
C LEU A 113 -1.82 11.83 -12.88
N LEU A 114 -0.69 12.18 -12.26
CA LEU A 114 0.60 11.57 -12.61
C LEU A 114 0.82 10.18 -12.01
N TYR A 115 0.11 9.82 -10.94
CA TYR A 115 0.04 8.41 -10.51
C TYR A 115 -0.81 7.58 -11.48
N ASP A 116 -1.91 8.13 -12.03
CA ASP A 116 -2.70 7.44 -13.06
C ASP A 116 -1.88 7.24 -14.34
N ALA A 117 -1.11 8.25 -14.77
CA ALA A 117 -0.15 8.15 -15.87
C ALA A 117 0.92 7.07 -15.61
N LEU A 118 1.43 6.99 -14.36
CA LEU A 118 2.41 5.99 -13.98
C LEU A 118 1.84 4.55 -14.08
N TYR A 119 0.60 4.34 -13.65
CA TYR A 119 -0.08 3.06 -13.84
C TYR A 119 -0.31 2.74 -15.31
N HIS A 120 -0.74 3.73 -16.09
CA HIS A 120 -0.99 3.53 -17.53
C HIS A 120 0.30 3.19 -18.28
N ALA A 121 1.39 3.92 -18.06
CA ALA A 121 2.67 3.64 -18.66
C ALA A 121 3.21 2.25 -18.29
N ALA A 122 3.12 1.86 -17.01
CA ALA A 122 3.58 0.55 -16.54
C ALA A 122 2.73 -0.59 -17.13
N SER A 123 1.39 -0.47 -17.07
CA SER A 123 0.49 -1.51 -17.56
C SER A 123 0.57 -1.66 -19.08
N SER A 124 0.51 -0.57 -19.83
CA SER A 124 0.61 -0.62 -21.30
C SER A 124 1.97 -1.11 -21.79
N THR A 125 3.05 -0.92 -21.02
CA THR A 125 4.36 -1.51 -21.32
C THR A 125 4.32 -3.03 -21.21
N LEU A 126 3.77 -3.56 -20.11
CA LEU A 126 3.67 -5.01 -19.91
C LEU A 126 2.72 -5.66 -20.93
N ASP A 127 1.56 -5.04 -21.19
CA ASP A 127 0.57 -5.57 -22.11
C ASP A 127 1.10 -5.62 -23.56
N GLU A 128 1.77 -4.57 -24.01
CA GLU A 128 2.35 -4.50 -25.36
C GLU A 128 3.45 -5.55 -25.53
N LEU A 129 4.42 -5.56 -24.62
CA LEU A 129 5.55 -6.46 -24.73
C LEU A 129 5.17 -7.93 -24.52
N ALA A 130 4.21 -8.24 -23.65
CA ALA A 130 3.76 -9.60 -23.43
C ALA A 130 3.00 -10.19 -24.63
N LYS A 131 2.25 -9.35 -25.37
CA LYS A 131 1.49 -9.75 -26.57
C LYS A 131 2.39 -9.96 -27.80
N ASP A 132 3.56 -9.34 -27.82
CA ASP A 132 4.50 -9.52 -28.92
C ASP A 132 4.98 -10.99 -28.96
N SER A 133 4.81 -11.63 -30.11
CA SER A 133 5.21 -13.03 -30.37
C SER A 133 6.71 -13.25 -30.21
N LYS A 134 7.53 -12.19 -30.34
CA LYS A 134 8.97 -12.21 -30.07
C LYS A 134 9.30 -12.57 -28.63
N TYR A 135 8.37 -12.28 -27.68
CA TYR A 135 8.54 -12.56 -26.25
C TYR A 135 7.63 -13.71 -25.83
N LEU A 136 6.44 -13.42 -25.32
CA LEU A 136 5.50 -14.46 -24.86
C LEU A 136 4.39 -14.72 -25.90
N GLY A 137 3.88 -13.67 -26.56
CA GLY A 137 2.73 -13.77 -27.49
C GLY A 137 1.44 -14.17 -26.77
N ALA A 138 1.19 -13.65 -25.57
CA ALA A 138 0.04 -14.00 -24.74
C ALA A 138 -0.46 -12.83 -23.88
N ASP A 139 -1.73 -12.89 -23.49
CA ASP A 139 -2.34 -12.04 -22.47
C ASP A 139 -1.91 -12.53 -21.10
N ILE A 140 -1.19 -11.70 -20.35
CA ILE A 140 -0.73 -12.00 -18.99
C ILE A 140 -1.67 -11.43 -17.92
N GLY A 141 -1.47 -11.84 -16.66
CA GLY A 141 -2.14 -11.26 -15.50
C GLY A 141 -1.12 -10.63 -14.54
N TYR A 142 -1.44 -9.45 -14.00
CA TYR A 142 -0.55 -8.80 -13.02
C TYR A 142 -1.29 -7.86 -12.08
N ILE A 143 -0.63 -7.56 -10.94
CA ILE A 143 -1.12 -6.65 -9.90
C ILE A 143 -0.11 -5.53 -9.73
N CYS A 144 -0.54 -4.28 -9.88
CA CYS A 144 0.27 -3.09 -9.68
C CYS A 144 -0.05 -2.43 -8.33
N ILE A 145 0.99 -2.08 -7.57
CA ILE A 145 0.88 -1.48 -6.24
C ILE A 145 1.73 -0.21 -6.20
N LEU A 146 1.09 0.95 -6.04
CA LEU A 146 1.80 2.22 -5.92
C LEU A 146 2.44 2.36 -4.55
N HIS A 147 3.74 2.65 -4.55
CA HIS A 147 4.47 3.19 -3.43
C HIS A 147 5.01 4.57 -3.77
N THR A 148 5.08 5.43 -2.77
CA THR A 148 5.59 6.80 -2.94
C THR A 148 6.77 7.09 -2.03
N TRP A 149 7.28 6.08 -1.29
CA TRP A 149 8.31 6.24 -0.26
C TRP A 149 9.51 5.34 -0.45
N GLY A 150 10.68 5.89 -0.21
CA GLY A 150 11.89 5.12 0.05
C GLY A 150 12.03 4.72 1.53
N SER A 151 13.09 4.00 1.86
CA SER A 151 13.36 3.54 3.24
C SER A 151 13.43 4.69 4.25
N ALA A 152 13.93 5.86 3.86
CA ALA A 152 14.04 7.05 4.70
C ALA A 152 12.81 7.96 4.67
N MET A 153 11.67 7.48 4.17
CA MET A 153 10.45 8.25 3.94
C MET A 153 10.70 9.48 3.03
N ASN A 154 11.64 9.40 2.10
CA ASN A 154 11.77 10.36 1.01
C ASN A 154 10.72 10.07 -0.05
N TYR A 155 10.27 11.11 -0.75
CA TYR A 155 9.29 10.97 -1.83
C TYR A 155 9.95 10.27 -3.03
N HIS A 156 9.38 9.13 -3.42
CA HIS A 156 9.94 8.25 -4.44
C HIS A 156 8.83 7.40 -5.07
N PRO A 157 8.02 8.00 -5.97
CA PRO A 157 6.92 7.27 -6.61
C PRO A 157 7.42 6.13 -7.49
N HIS A 158 6.89 4.94 -7.25
CA HIS A 158 7.20 3.75 -8.04
C HIS A 158 6.08 2.73 -7.92
N ILE A 159 5.98 1.85 -8.91
CA ILE A 159 5.00 0.76 -8.91
C ILE A 159 5.72 -0.57 -8.73
N HIS A 160 5.33 -1.31 -7.70
CA HIS A 160 5.62 -2.73 -7.59
C HIS A 160 4.58 -3.51 -8.38
N THR A 161 5.04 -4.34 -9.29
CA THR A 161 4.16 -5.17 -10.11
C THR A 161 4.49 -6.63 -9.90
N ILE A 162 3.47 -7.44 -9.58
CA ILE A 162 3.57 -8.90 -9.53
C ILE A 162 2.98 -9.44 -10.82
N VAL A 163 3.84 -10.02 -11.65
CA VAL A 163 3.51 -10.51 -12.99
C VAL A 163 3.45 -12.03 -12.99
N LEU A 164 2.37 -12.58 -13.48
CA LEU A 164 2.21 -14.03 -13.70
C LEU A 164 3.16 -14.49 -14.80
N GLY A 165 3.90 -15.56 -14.57
CA GLY A 165 4.89 -16.13 -15.48
C GLY A 165 4.27 -17.03 -16.54
N GLY A 166 3.20 -16.59 -17.15
CA GLY A 166 2.49 -17.22 -18.24
C GLY A 166 1.22 -16.47 -18.59
N GLY A 167 0.54 -16.89 -19.64
CA GLY A 167 -0.65 -16.21 -20.12
C GLY A 167 -1.47 -17.04 -21.10
N LEU A 168 -2.57 -16.48 -21.59
CA LEU A 168 -3.41 -17.08 -22.61
C LEU A 168 -3.04 -16.48 -23.98
N ASP A 169 -2.71 -17.34 -24.93
CA ASP A 169 -2.51 -16.92 -26.31
C ASP A 169 -3.85 -16.60 -27.02
N LYS A 170 -3.78 -16.25 -28.31
CA LYS A 170 -4.96 -15.93 -29.13
C LYS A 170 -5.96 -17.09 -29.24
N ASP A 171 -5.50 -18.33 -29.08
CA ASP A 171 -6.30 -19.54 -29.13
C ASP A 171 -6.76 -20.00 -27.75
N SER A 172 -6.62 -19.13 -26.73
CA SER A 172 -6.94 -19.39 -25.31
C SER A 172 -6.18 -20.58 -24.70
N LYS A 173 -5.01 -20.92 -25.24
CA LYS A 173 -4.11 -21.93 -24.68
C LYS A 173 -3.12 -21.27 -23.74
N TRP A 174 -2.70 -22.01 -22.71
CA TRP A 174 -1.69 -21.54 -21.81
C TRP A 174 -0.31 -21.53 -22.44
N LYS A 175 0.37 -20.38 -22.39
CA LYS A 175 1.78 -20.24 -22.70
C LYS A 175 2.59 -20.01 -21.44
N ASP A 176 3.63 -20.81 -21.27
CA ASP A 176 4.56 -20.75 -20.15
C ASP A 176 5.80 -19.91 -20.50
N THR A 177 6.39 -19.28 -19.50
CA THR A 177 7.64 -18.50 -19.65
C THR A 177 8.90 -19.36 -19.61
N GLY A 178 8.79 -20.67 -19.43
CA GLY A 178 9.93 -21.60 -19.31
C GLY A 178 10.79 -21.37 -18.07
N GLY A 179 10.21 -20.80 -16.99
CA GLY A 179 10.90 -20.52 -15.72
C GLY A 179 11.81 -19.29 -15.75
N LYS A 180 11.92 -18.57 -16.88
CA LYS A 180 12.67 -17.30 -16.98
C LYS A 180 11.72 -16.15 -17.26
N PHE A 181 12.08 -14.96 -16.77
CA PHE A 181 11.31 -13.77 -17.13
C PHE A 181 11.48 -13.47 -18.64
N PHE A 182 10.37 -13.39 -19.32
CA PHE A 182 10.31 -13.34 -20.78
C PHE A 182 10.65 -11.97 -21.40
N LEU A 183 10.71 -10.90 -20.58
CA LEU A 183 10.96 -9.55 -21.07
C LEU A 183 12.38 -9.07 -20.69
N PRO A 184 13.20 -8.65 -21.66
CA PRO A 184 14.49 -8.06 -21.37
C PRO A 184 14.33 -6.74 -20.60
N TYR A 185 15.07 -6.60 -19.51
CA TYR A 185 15.06 -5.45 -18.62
C TYR A 185 15.22 -4.11 -19.36
N GLY A 186 16.22 -3.99 -20.23
CA GLY A 186 16.48 -2.75 -20.96
C GLY A 186 15.35 -2.35 -21.93
N VAL A 187 14.58 -3.33 -22.43
CA VAL A 187 13.41 -3.06 -23.27
C VAL A 187 12.27 -2.51 -22.45
N ILE A 188 11.96 -3.12 -21.31
CA ILE A 188 10.93 -2.62 -20.38
C ILE A 188 11.21 -1.18 -19.98
N ALA A 189 12.46 -0.89 -19.57
CA ALA A 189 12.86 0.43 -19.10
C ALA A 189 12.69 1.49 -20.21
N LYS A 190 13.11 1.20 -21.43
CA LYS A 190 13.01 2.14 -22.57
C LYS A 190 11.56 2.39 -22.98
N VAL A 191 10.73 1.34 -23.09
CA VAL A 191 9.32 1.48 -23.48
C VAL A 191 8.54 2.24 -22.38
N PHE A 192 8.74 1.88 -21.12
CA PHE A 192 8.12 2.56 -19.98
C PHE A 192 8.48 4.05 -19.93
N ARG A 193 9.78 4.40 -20.07
CA ARG A 193 10.24 5.78 -20.14
C ARG A 193 9.53 6.55 -21.25
N GLY A 194 9.53 6.02 -22.48
CA GLY A 194 8.91 6.65 -23.62
C GLY A 194 7.42 6.92 -23.39
N LYS A 195 6.68 5.93 -22.90
CA LYS A 195 5.24 6.07 -22.62
C LYS A 195 4.95 7.09 -21.54
N TYR A 196 5.67 7.05 -20.41
CA TYR A 196 5.44 7.99 -19.31
C TYR A 196 5.75 9.43 -19.71
N LEU A 197 6.90 9.67 -20.37
CA LEU A 197 7.27 11.02 -20.81
C LEU A 197 6.35 11.55 -21.91
N CYS A 198 5.87 10.69 -22.80
CA CYS A 198 4.88 11.05 -23.81
C CYS A 198 3.57 11.50 -23.17
N GLU A 199 3.08 10.77 -22.18
CA GLU A 199 1.86 11.12 -21.45
C GLU A 199 2.04 12.39 -20.62
N LEU A 200 3.17 12.55 -19.93
CA LEU A 200 3.51 13.77 -19.20
C LEU A 200 3.53 15.00 -20.11
N LYS A 201 4.14 14.88 -21.32
CA LYS A 201 4.17 15.94 -22.32
C LYS A 201 2.77 16.26 -22.84
N SER A 202 1.92 15.26 -23.09
CA SER A 202 0.53 15.48 -23.49
C SER A 202 -0.25 16.26 -22.42
N LEU A 203 -0.13 15.85 -21.16
CA LEU A 203 -0.80 16.53 -20.04
C LEU A 203 -0.34 17.98 -19.88
N TRP A 204 0.93 18.27 -20.11
CA TRP A 204 1.47 19.63 -20.12
C TRP A 204 0.90 20.46 -21.27
N ASN A 205 0.91 19.92 -22.49
CA ASN A 205 0.36 20.61 -23.68
C ASN A 205 -1.14 20.89 -23.54
N ASP A 206 -1.87 19.99 -22.89
CA ASP A 206 -3.30 20.11 -22.62
C ASP A 206 -3.60 21.06 -21.44
N SER A 207 -2.59 21.71 -20.84
CA SER A 207 -2.71 22.58 -19.67
C SER A 207 -3.40 21.90 -18.47
N LYS A 208 -3.23 20.60 -18.30
CA LYS A 208 -3.85 19.80 -17.23
C LYS A 208 -2.99 19.72 -15.97
N LEU A 209 -1.74 20.22 -16.02
CA LEU A 209 -0.82 20.17 -14.89
C LEU A 209 -0.88 21.44 -14.06
N GLU A 210 -0.85 21.25 -12.75
CA GLU A 210 -0.67 22.32 -11.77
C GLU A 210 0.81 22.37 -11.33
N PHE A 211 1.30 23.56 -11.00
CA PHE A 211 2.69 23.77 -10.61
C PHE A 211 2.75 24.58 -9.33
N HIS A 212 3.27 23.99 -8.27
CA HIS A 212 3.38 24.60 -6.95
C HIS A 212 4.80 24.49 -6.40
N GLY A 213 5.27 25.53 -5.71
CA GLY A 213 6.56 25.57 -5.06
C GLY A 213 7.71 25.32 -6.05
N THR A 214 8.53 24.32 -5.82
CA THR A 214 9.69 24.01 -6.68
C THR A 214 9.33 23.57 -8.10
N ALA A 215 8.06 23.22 -8.35
CA ALA A 215 7.58 22.87 -9.69
C ALA A 215 7.20 24.09 -10.55
N GLU A 216 7.03 25.28 -9.98
CA GLU A 216 6.56 26.49 -10.69
C GLU A 216 7.39 26.83 -11.92
N LYS A 217 8.72 26.62 -11.87
CA LYS A 217 9.62 26.84 -13.01
C LYS A 217 9.25 26.06 -14.27
N TYR A 218 8.55 24.93 -14.12
CA TYR A 218 8.12 24.07 -15.23
C TYR A 218 6.83 24.50 -15.94
N GLN A 219 6.24 25.61 -15.53
CA GLN A 219 5.26 26.34 -16.35
C GLN A 219 5.92 26.91 -17.60
N ASN A 220 7.22 27.25 -17.51
CA ASN A 220 8.01 27.71 -18.64
C ASN A 220 8.33 26.54 -19.58
N HIS A 221 8.04 26.73 -20.88
CA HIS A 221 8.25 25.71 -21.91
C HIS A 221 9.71 25.24 -21.99
N TYR A 222 10.67 26.13 -21.88
CA TYR A 222 12.09 25.80 -21.98
C TYR A 222 12.53 24.95 -20.79
N CYS A 223 12.16 25.32 -19.56
CA CYS A 223 12.48 24.57 -18.37
C CYS A 223 11.81 23.18 -18.37
N PHE A 224 10.57 23.09 -18.87
CA PHE A 224 9.88 21.81 -18.98
C PHE A 224 10.51 20.92 -20.05
N LYS A 225 10.88 21.47 -21.21
CA LYS A 225 11.58 20.73 -22.26
C LYS A 225 12.93 20.22 -21.75
N GLU A 226 13.71 21.05 -21.10
CA GLU A 226 15.01 20.67 -20.50
C GLU A 226 14.85 19.51 -19.52
N LEU A 227 13.84 19.56 -18.64
CA LEU A 227 13.50 18.47 -17.73
C LEU A 227 13.20 17.17 -18.49
N LEU A 228 12.39 17.22 -19.55
CA LEU A 228 12.07 16.03 -20.35
C LEU A 228 13.32 15.45 -21.02
N ASP A 229 14.18 16.32 -21.58
CA ASP A 229 15.42 15.93 -22.24
C ASP A 229 16.41 15.29 -21.24
N GLU A 230 16.51 15.85 -20.03
CA GLU A 230 17.30 15.27 -18.93
C GLU A 230 16.76 13.88 -18.53
N CYS A 231 15.47 13.76 -18.29
CA CYS A 231 14.83 12.49 -17.96
C CYS A 231 14.95 11.46 -19.09
N TYR A 232 14.95 11.89 -20.35
CA TYR A 232 15.10 11.00 -21.49
C TYR A 232 16.54 10.45 -21.65
N LYS A 233 17.55 11.21 -21.24
CA LYS A 233 18.95 10.78 -21.27
C LYS A 233 19.29 9.76 -20.17
N LYS A 234 18.54 9.76 -19.07
CA LYS A 234 18.78 8.85 -17.94
C LYS A 234 18.35 7.42 -18.23
N ASP A 235 19.05 6.48 -17.64
CA ASP A 235 18.59 5.10 -17.58
C ASP A 235 17.52 4.96 -16.49
N TRP A 236 16.30 4.67 -16.92
CA TRP A 236 15.21 4.40 -15.98
C TRP A 236 15.34 3.01 -15.40
N VAL A 237 15.08 2.93 -14.10
CA VAL A 237 15.17 1.65 -13.41
C VAL A 237 13.82 0.93 -13.54
N ALA A 238 13.79 -0.10 -14.38
CA ALA A 238 12.81 -1.16 -14.26
C ALA A 238 13.55 -2.38 -13.69
N TYR A 239 13.33 -2.71 -12.44
CA TYR A 239 13.97 -3.87 -11.80
C TYR A 239 13.06 -5.07 -11.96
N CYS A 240 13.60 -6.17 -12.48
CA CYS A 240 12.92 -7.44 -12.49
C CYS A 240 13.70 -8.48 -11.72
N LYS A 241 13.05 -9.14 -10.81
CA LYS A 241 13.60 -10.28 -10.06
C LYS A 241 12.61 -11.43 -10.15
N GLU A 242 13.10 -12.58 -10.56
CA GLU A 242 12.46 -13.84 -10.25
C GLU A 242 12.44 -13.98 -8.72
N THR A 243 11.28 -14.10 -8.11
CA THR A 243 11.25 -13.89 -6.67
C THR A 243 10.49 -14.94 -5.91
N PHE A 244 9.78 -15.81 -6.58
CA PHE A 244 8.78 -16.54 -5.83
C PHE A 244 8.81 -18.04 -6.13
N ASN A 245 9.40 -18.79 -5.22
CA ASN A 245 9.19 -20.22 -5.15
C ASN A 245 7.72 -20.49 -4.77
N GLY A 246 6.83 -20.47 -5.77
CA GLY A 246 5.42 -20.82 -5.62
C GLY A 246 4.49 -19.72 -5.09
N ALA A 247 3.22 -20.01 -5.17
CA ALA A 247 2.08 -19.15 -4.86
C ALA A 247 2.13 -18.49 -3.46
N GLN A 248 2.61 -19.22 -2.43
CA GLN A 248 2.64 -18.71 -1.05
C GLN A 248 3.62 -17.54 -0.88
N SER A 249 4.75 -17.59 -1.56
CA SER A 249 5.76 -16.52 -1.49
C SER A 249 5.26 -15.22 -2.10
N VAL A 250 4.50 -15.29 -3.20
CA VAL A 250 3.82 -14.14 -3.82
C VAL A 250 2.89 -13.45 -2.83
N ILE A 251 2.07 -14.25 -2.14
CA ILE A 251 1.07 -13.77 -1.19
C ILE A 251 1.73 -13.07 -0.01
N ASN A 252 2.77 -13.69 0.56
CA ASN A 252 3.51 -13.13 1.67
C ASN A 252 4.20 -11.81 1.29
N TYR A 253 4.70 -11.74 0.06
CA TYR A 253 5.29 -10.51 -0.47
C TYR A 253 4.24 -9.41 -0.63
N LEU A 254 3.12 -9.71 -1.27
CA LEU A 254 2.01 -8.76 -1.44
C LEU A 254 1.55 -8.19 -0.10
N GLY A 255 1.42 -9.03 0.93
CA GLY A 255 1.00 -8.61 2.25
C GLY A 255 1.93 -7.59 2.91
N LYS A 256 3.23 -7.68 2.66
CA LYS A 256 4.21 -6.73 3.22
C LYS A 256 4.07 -5.32 2.65
N TYR A 257 3.56 -5.18 1.44
CA TYR A 257 3.58 -3.91 0.69
C TYR A 257 2.22 -3.25 0.49
N THR A 258 1.11 -4.00 0.58
CA THR A 258 -0.21 -3.50 0.19
C THR A 258 -0.86 -2.56 1.21
N HIS A 259 -0.70 -2.85 2.51
CA HIS A 259 -1.39 -2.13 3.59
C HIS A 259 -0.46 -1.24 4.43
N ARG A 260 0.76 -1.00 3.96
CA ARG A 260 1.70 -0.07 4.60
C ARG A 260 1.65 1.30 3.94
N ILE A 261 1.79 2.35 4.75
CA ILE A 261 2.11 3.70 4.30
C ILE A 261 3.38 4.14 4.99
N ALA A 262 4.33 4.62 4.24
CA ALA A 262 5.60 5.20 4.68
C ALA A 262 6.41 4.28 5.62
N ILE A 263 5.97 4.09 6.85
CA ILE A 263 6.72 3.44 7.92
C ILE A 263 5.78 2.63 8.82
N SER A 264 6.30 1.66 9.56
CA SER A 264 5.59 0.86 10.57
C SER A 264 6.16 1.12 11.96
N ASN A 265 5.34 0.91 13.01
CA ASN A 265 5.69 1.18 14.41
C ASN A 265 7.02 0.57 14.84
N HIS A 266 7.30 -0.70 14.50
CA HIS A 266 8.54 -1.37 14.88
C HIS A 266 9.83 -0.70 14.38
N ARG A 267 9.72 0.25 13.45
CA ARG A 267 10.86 1.03 12.96
C ARG A 267 11.14 2.28 13.76
N ILE A 268 10.19 2.75 14.59
CA ILE A 268 10.43 3.83 15.55
C ILE A 268 11.33 3.27 16.66
N LYS A 269 12.43 3.95 16.93
CA LYS A 269 13.41 3.56 17.94
C LYS A 269 13.29 4.39 19.20
N SER A 270 13.23 5.71 19.05
CA SER A 270 13.09 6.62 20.16
C SER A 270 12.45 7.93 19.72
N MET A 271 11.95 8.68 20.68
CA MET A 271 11.41 10.02 20.51
C MET A 271 11.87 10.88 21.69
N THR A 272 12.32 12.09 21.40
CA THR A 272 12.63 13.11 22.39
C THR A 272 11.61 14.24 22.33
N GLU A 273 11.85 15.33 23.06
CA GLU A 273 11.03 16.54 22.99
C GLU A 273 11.01 17.19 21.58
N ALA A 274 12.10 17.03 20.82
CA ALA A 274 12.29 17.71 19.55
C ALA A 274 12.42 16.77 18.34
N THR A 275 12.81 15.51 18.56
CA THR A 275 13.25 14.61 17.47
C THR A 275 12.62 13.23 17.53
N VAL A 276 12.62 12.56 16.38
CA VAL A 276 12.22 11.15 16.22
C VAL A 276 13.36 10.39 15.54
N THR A 277 13.76 9.27 16.15
CA THR A 277 14.76 8.35 15.59
C THR A 277 14.07 7.08 15.08
N TYR A 278 14.38 6.69 13.86
CA TYR A 278 13.81 5.50 13.24
C TYR A 278 14.80 4.75 12.36
N ALA A 279 14.60 3.43 12.24
CA ALA A 279 15.44 2.57 11.42
C ALA A 279 15.20 2.77 9.93
N VAL A 280 16.28 2.86 9.14
CA VAL A 280 16.27 2.98 7.69
C VAL A 280 17.21 1.95 7.06
N LYS A 281 16.87 1.45 5.86
CA LYS A 281 17.79 0.61 5.08
C LYS A 281 18.73 1.49 4.25
N ASP A 282 20.02 1.25 4.36
CA ASP A 282 21.04 1.86 3.54
C ASP A 282 21.36 0.98 2.33
N TYR A 283 20.68 1.26 1.21
CA TYR A 283 20.89 0.47 -0.02
C TYR A 283 22.27 0.66 -0.65
N LYS A 284 22.97 1.76 -0.34
CA LYS A 284 24.36 2.00 -0.80
C LYS A 284 25.32 1.04 -0.07
N ASN A 285 25.01 0.67 1.17
CA ASN A 285 25.77 -0.26 1.99
C ASN A 285 25.07 -1.62 2.10
N LYS A 286 24.82 -2.28 0.99
CA LYS A 286 24.25 -3.65 0.90
C LYS A 286 22.93 -3.85 1.69
N GLY A 287 22.16 -2.78 1.92
CA GLY A 287 20.88 -2.85 2.61
C GLY A 287 20.98 -3.02 4.13
N GLN A 288 22.09 -2.66 4.74
CA GLN A 288 22.25 -2.64 6.19
C GLN A 288 21.27 -1.65 6.84
N TRP A 289 20.81 -1.99 8.05
CA TRP A 289 19.98 -1.11 8.83
C TRP A 289 20.83 -0.08 9.56
N LYS A 290 20.42 1.18 9.48
CA LYS A 290 20.96 2.28 10.26
C LYS A 290 19.85 3.12 10.88
N GLU A 291 20.16 3.91 11.86
CA GLU A 291 19.24 4.85 12.47
C GLU A 291 19.31 6.21 11.79
N LYS A 292 18.16 6.86 11.70
CA LYS A 292 18.00 8.21 11.21
C LYS A 292 17.19 9.01 12.19
N THR A 293 17.76 10.13 12.65
CA THR A 293 17.09 11.10 13.53
C THR A 293 16.67 12.32 12.71
N VAL A 294 15.45 12.77 12.90
CA VAL A 294 14.90 13.97 12.26
C VAL A 294 14.09 14.78 13.28
N PRO A 295 13.90 16.11 13.07
CA PRO A 295 12.92 16.87 13.82
C PRO A 295 11.52 16.24 13.76
N GLY A 296 10.74 16.33 14.85
CA GLY A 296 9.42 15.70 14.91
C GLY A 296 8.46 16.18 13.83
N GLU A 297 8.42 17.50 13.54
CA GLU A 297 7.59 18.05 12.47
C GLU A 297 8.03 17.59 11.08
N GLU A 298 9.34 17.40 10.84
CA GLU A 298 9.87 16.84 9.60
C GLU A 298 9.46 15.36 9.42
N PHE A 299 9.40 14.59 10.52
CA PHE A 299 8.83 13.24 10.48
C PHE A 299 7.36 13.27 10.05
N ILE A 300 6.54 14.16 10.63
CA ILE A 300 5.13 14.36 10.26
C ILE A 300 5.01 14.73 8.78
N ARG A 301 5.78 15.70 8.31
CA ARG A 301 5.79 16.13 6.91
C ARG A 301 6.11 14.96 5.98
N ARG A 302 7.16 14.20 6.29
CA ARG A 302 7.55 13.01 5.50
C ARG A 302 6.46 11.96 5.48
N PHE A 303 5.82 11.68 6.59
CA PHE A 303 4.73 10.72 6.64
C PHE A 303 3.53 11.18 5.79
N LEU A 304 3.12 12.43 5.94
CA LEU A 304 1.93 12.97 5.27
C LEU A 304 2.10 13.08 3.75
N MET A 305 3.32 13.29 3.24
CA MET A 305 3.60 13.25 1.80
C MET A 305 3.12 11.97 1.11
N HIS A 306 3.03 10.87 1.85
CA HIS A 306 2.68 9.55 1.33
C HIS A 306 1.19 9.21 1.48
N VAL A 307 0.41 10.11 2.07
CA VAL A 307 -1.04 9.98 2.16
C VAL A 307 -1.62 10.18 0.76
N PRO A 308 -2.24 9.16 0.17
CA PRO A 308 -2.73 9.27 -1.21
C PRO A 308 -3.94 10.20 -1.29
N PRO A 309 -4.19 10.80 -2.45
CA PRO A 309 -5.38 11.61 -2.69
C PRO A 309 -6.68 10.89 -2.34
N LYS A 310 -7.72 11.67 -2.04
CA LYS A 310 -9.04 11.13 -1.71
C LYS A 310 -9.54 10.17 -2.81
N ARG A 311 -10.02 8.99 -2.40
CA ARG A 311 -10.53 7.93 -3.30
C ARG A 311 -9.50 7.36 -4.30
N PHE A 312 -8.22 7.65 -4.16
CA PHE A 312 -7.21 7.06 -5.03
C PHE A 312 -7.01 5.57 -4.75
N VAL A 313 -7.04 4.74 -5.79
CA VAL A 313 -6.87 3.28 -5.71
C VAL A 313 -5.39 2.95 -5.91
N ARG A 314 -4.73 2.43 -4.86
CA ARG A 314 -3.30 2.10 -4.88
C ARG A 314 -2.97 0.69 -5.38
N ILE A 315 -3.94 -0.21 -5.42
CA ILE A 315 -3.76 -1.59 -5.85
C ILE A 315 -4.67 -1.80 -7.05
N ARG A 316 -4.08 -2.10 -8.21
CA ARG A 316 -4.84 -2.29 -9.45
C ARG A 316 -4.50 -3.63 -10.09
N HIS A 317 -5.52 -4.28 -10.60
CA HIS A 317 -5.42 -5.59 -11.24
C HIS A 317 -5.60 -5.45 -12.74
N TYR A 318 -4.75 -6.10 -13.52
CA TYR A 318 -4.71 -5.99 -14.97
C TYR A 318 -4.70 -7.34 -15.68
N GLY A 319 -4.96 -7.34 -16.99
CA GLY A 319 -4.94 -8.51 -17.84
C GLY A 319 -5.90 -9.62 -17.36
N LEU A 320 -5.40 -10.83 -17.16
CA LEU A 320 -6.18 -11.97 -16.65
C LEU A 320 -6.75 -11.75 -15.25
N LEU A 321 -6.12 -10.88 -14.45
CA LEU A 321 -6.53 -10.54 -13.07
C LEU A 321 -7.45 -9.32 -13.00
N SER A 322 -7.75 -8.65 -14.11
CA SER A 322 -8.68 -7.54 -14.18
C SER A 322 -10.09 -7.96 -13.72
N CYS A 323 -10.80 -7.09 -13.00
CA CYS A 323 -12.15 -7.38 -12.48
C CYS A 323 -13.14 -7.81 -13.57
N ARG A 324 -12.96 -7.30 -14.81
CA ARG A 324 -13.76 -7.66 -15.97
C ARG A 324 -13.43 -9.10 -16.41
N ASN A 325 -14.40 -10.00 -16.32
CA ASN A 325 -14.28 -11.42 -16.70
C ASN A 325 -13.23 -12.25 -15.91
N LYS A 326 -12.70 -11.73 -14.79
CA LYS A 326 -11.70 -12.40 -13.97
C LYS A 326 -12.10 -13.85 -13.63
N SER A 327 -13.31 -14.06 -13.15
CA SER A 327 -13.76 -15.39 -12.72
C SER A 327 -13.68 -16.41 -13.84
N LYS A 328 -14.16 -16.06 -15.05
CA LYS A 328 -14.12 -16.95 -16.23
C LYS A 328 -12.68 -17.24 -16.65
N LYS A 329 -11.86 -16.20 -16.81
CA LYS A 329 -10.44 -16.34 -17.24
C LYS A 329 -9.63 -17.16 -16.24
N MET A 330 -9.78 -16.89 -14.95
CA MET A 330 -9.05 -17.62 -13.90
C MET A 330 -9.50 -19.08 -13.77
N THR A 331 -10.79 -19.38 -13.96
CA THR A 331 -11.26 -20.77 -14.01
C THR A 331 -10.68 -21.50 -15.22
N HIS A 332 -10.66 -20.86 -16.38
CA HIS A 332 -10.04 -21.43 -17.58
C HIS A 332 -8.55 -21.71 -17.38
N CYS A 333 -7.78 -20.74 -16.87
CA CYS A 333 -6.37 -20.94 -16.57
C CYS A 333 -6.13 -22.09 -15.57
N ARG A 334 -6.96 -22.21 -14.52
CA ARG A 334 -6.85 -23.31 -13.56
C ARG A 334 -7.06 -24.66 -14.20
N ASN A 335 -8.07 -24.79 -15.07
CA ASN A 335 -8.34 -26.02 -15.79
C ASN A 335 -7.14 -26.42 -16.68
N LEU A 336 -6.55 -25.46 -17.39
CA LEU A 336 -5.38 -25.71 -18.22
C LEU A 336 -4.13 -26.13 -17.40
N LEU A 337 -3.97 -25.58 -16.19
CA LEU A 337 -2.84 -25.84 -15.31
C LEU A 337 -3.09 -26.98 -14.31
N GLY A 338 -4.28 -27.59 -14.30
CA GLY A 338 -4.64 -28.61 -13.32
C GLY A 338 -4.69 -28.12 -11.84
N CYS A 339 -4.84 -26.80 -11.63
CA CYS A 339 -4.78 -26.21 -10.31
C CYS A 339 -6.11 -26.28 -9.56
N LYS A 340 -6.08 -26.61 -8.27
CA LYS A 340 -7.27 -26.49 -7.41
C LYS A 340 -7.52 -25.02 -7.05
N LYS A 341 -8.82 -24.66 -6.95
CA LYS A 341 -9.21 -23.34 -6.48
C LYS A 341 -9.04 -23.25 -4.96
N TYR A 342 -8.30 -22.25 -4.50
CA TYR A 342 -8.29 -21.90 -3.07
C TYR A 342 -9.64 -21.30 -2.67
N ILE A 343 -10.14 -21.67 -1.50
CA ILE A 343 -11.34 -21.10 -0.89
C ILE A 343 -10.87 -20.23 0.28
N SER A 344 -11.18 -18.92 0.24
CA SER A 344 -10.80 -18.00 1.30
C SER A 344 -11.36 -18.43 2.65
N ALA A 345 -10.50 -18.64 3.63
CA ALA A 345 -10.88 -19.02 4.99
C ALA A 345 -11.54 -17.84 5.76
N LEU A 346 -11.21 -16.60 5.38
CA LEU A 346 -11.67 -15.38 6.05
C LEU A 346 -12.90 -14.73 5.37
N LYS A 347 -13.34 -15.26 4.22
CA LYS A 347 -14.49 -14.76 3.49
C LYS A 347 -15.77 -14.97 4.30
N ASN A 348 -16.58 -13.92 4.42
CA ASN A 348 -17.86 -13.91 5.14
C ASN A 348 -17.74 -14.22 6.66
N ARG A 349 -16.55 -14.16 7.23
CA ARG A 349 -16.35 -14.31 8.68
C ARG A 349 -16.54 -12.97 9.40
N SER A 350 -17.12 -13.02 10.59
CA SER A 350 -17.18 -11.92 11.53
C SER A 350 -15.78 -11.53 12.05
N ALA A 351 -15.64 -10.36 12.62
CA ALA A 351 -14.37 -9.92 13.22
C ALA A 351 -13.90 -10.86 14.35
N THR A 352 -14.82 -11.36 15.16
CA THR A 352 -14.56 -12.30 16.27
C THR A 352 -14.05 -13.65 15.78
N GLU A 353 -14.70 -14.21 14.75
CA GLU A 353 -14.26 -15.47 14.11
C GLU A 353 -12.87 -15.31 13.48
N MET A 354 -12.62 -14.17 12.82
CA MET A 354 -11.31 -13.90 12.22
C MET A 354 -10.21 -13.76 13.26
N ILE A 355 -10.47 -13.10 14.41
CA ILE A 355 -9.53 -13.01 15.53
C ILE A 355 -9.20 -14.41 16.05
N LYS A 356 -10.20 -15.25 16.22
CA LYS A 356 -10.00 -16.64 16.66
C LYS A 356 -9.15 -17.44 15.67
N LEU A 357 -9.43 -17.31 14.37
CA LEU A 357 -8.66 -18.03 13.33
C LEU A 357 -7.23 -17.54 13.18
N LEU A 358 -6.98 -16.22 13.25
CA LEU A 358 -5.66 -15.63 13.00
C LEU A 358 -4.74 -15.65 14.22
N TYR A 359 -5.32 -15.48 15.41
CA TYR A 359 -4.54 -15.25 16.64
C TYR A 359 -4.80 -16.32 17.72
N ASN A 360 -5.71 -17.26 17.48
CA ASN A 360 -6.16 -18.24 18.46
C ASN A 360 -6.71 -17.61 19.75
N ILE A 361 -7.33 -16.42 19.62
CA ILE A 361 -7.93 -15.69 20.75
C ILE A 361 -9.44 -15.75 20.60
N ASP A 362 -10.13 -16.33 21.58
CA ASP A 362 -11.59 -16.36 21.63
C ASP A 362 -12.10 -15.19 22.46
N VAL A 363 -12.43 -14.08 21.77
CA VAL A 363 -12.96 -12.85 22.42
C VAL A 363 -14.39 -13.03 22.96
N CYS A 364 -15.05 -14.15 22.67
CA CYS A 364 -16.34 -14.50 23.22
C CYS A 364 -16.24 -15.26 24.55
N ARG A 365 -15.02 -15.54 25.02
CA ARG A 365 -14.75 -16.17 26.33
C ARG A 365 -14.09 -15.22 27.28
N CYS A 366 -14.54 -15.25 28.55
CA CYS A 366 -13.95 -14.47 29.62
C CYS A 366 -12.54 -14.94 29.94
N SER A 367 -11.59 -14.00 30.00
CA SER A 367 -10.20 -14.31 30.34
C SER A 367 -10.02 -14.73 31.80
N SER A 368 -10.97 -14.38 32.67
CA SER A 368 -10.90 -14.66 34.12
C SER A 368 -11.50 -16.02 34.49
N CYS A 369 -12.67 -16.39 33.95
CA CYS A 369 -13.37 -17.61 34.36
C CYS A 369 -13.68 -18.58 33.19
N GLY A 370 -13.40 -18.18 31.94
CA GLY A 370 -13.73 -18.98 30.75
C GLY A 370 -15.21 -18.92 30.34
N GLY A 371 -16.05 -18.21 31.09
CA GLY A 371 -17.47 -18.05 30.83
C GLY A 371 -17.75 -17.24 29.55
N LYS A 372 -19.02 -17.14 29.18
CA LYS A 372 -19.45 -16.51 27.93
C LYS A 372 -19.48 -14.97 28.07
N MET A 373 -18.82 -14.27 27.15
CA MET A 373 -18.86 -12.82 27.03
C MET A 373 -20.02 -12.40 26.11
N VAL A 374 -20.93 -11.57 26.63
CA VAL A 374 -22.03 -11.00 25.88
C VAL A 374 -21.89 -9.51 25.66
N PRO A 375 -22.25 -8.96 24.47
CA PRO A 375 -22.23 -7.53 24.24
C PRO A 375 -23.17 -6.82 25.23
N HIS A 376 -22.66 -5.82 25.92
CA HIS A 376 -23.46 -4.91 26.72
C HIS A 376 -23.83 -3.69 25.87
N LEU A 377 -25.12 -3.60 25.51
CA LEU A 377 -25.66 -2.41 24.86
C LEU A 377 -26.05 -1.43 25.96
N PRO A 378 -25.47 -0.21 26.01
CA PRO A 378 -25.92 0.79 26.97
C PRO A 378 -27.40 1.10 26.69
N ASP A 379 -28.23 1.06 27.74
CA ASP A 379 -29.62 1.46 27.65
C ASP A 379 -29.71 2.87 27.06
N LYS A 380 -30.69 3.11 26.19
CA LYS A 380 -30.91 4.40 25.53
C LYS A 380 -31.09 5.58 26.49
N HIS A 381 -31.27 5.31 27.78
CA HIS A 381 -31.49 6.29 28.84
C HIS A 381 -30.36 6.43 29.87
N THR A 382 -29.23 5.71 29.71
CA THR A 382 -28.09 5.90 30.61
C THR A 382 -27.30 7.13 30.14
N PRO A 383 -27.15 8.20 30.98
CA PRO A 383 -26.24 9.31 30.71
C PRO A 383 -24.86 8.72 30.43
N SER A 384 -24.14 9.24 29.45
CA SER A 384 -22.85 8.70 29.03
C SER A 384 -21.91 8.55 30.24
N VAL A 385 -21.68 7.31 30.65
CA VAL A 385 -20.71 6.95 31.72
C VAL A 385 -19.30 7.45 31.40
N LEU A 386 -19.06 7.87 30.14
CA LEU A 386 -17.81 8.44 29.63
C LEU A 386 -17.50 9.85 30.17
N ALA A 387 -18.43 10.53 30.83
CA ALA A 387 -18.20 11.86 31.41
C ALA A 387 -17.39 11.79 32.74
N HIS A 388 -17.28 10.64 33.38
CA HIS A 388 -16.66 10.48 34.70
C HIS A 388 -15.32 9.76 34.72
N MET A 389 -14.79 9.36 33.55
CA MET A 389 -13.47 8.72 33.43
C MET A 389 -12.37 9.69 32.92
N ARG A 390 -12.51 10.99 33.20
CA ARG A 390 -11.39 11.94 33.09
C ARG A 390 -10.86 12.19 34.50
N CYS A 391 -9.97 11.33 34.95
CA CYS A 391 -8.97 11.62 35.99
C CYS A 391 -7.62 11.03 35.50
#